data_3f46138a307a157548124e0bc6e007b1
#
_entry.id   3f46138a307a157548124e0bc6e007b1
#
_cell.length_a   1.000
_cell.length_b   1.000
_cell.length_c   1.000
_cell.angle_alpha   90.00
_cell.angle_beta   90.00
_cell.angle_gamma   90.00
#
_symmetry.space_group_name_H-M   'P 1'
#
loop_
_entity.id
_entity.type
_entity.pdbx_description
1 polymer ?
#
loop_
_entity_poly.entity_id
_entity_poly.type
_entity_poly.pdbx_seq_one_letter_code
_entity_poly.pdbx_strand_id
1 'polypeptide(L)'
;EHKTVQGAVDFEHGQLGERYRITATDACNLTWIHQDVLLQDPAAISSSMKTETSFCVGDHAKLSAREFPGASYLWHLPDGTTKAGRELEFEAKAENAGEYTVDIHLTTCTVTLYGKFTVGIASISEAAGLTLNQQACAGEPVEFTLDPASATIDGEAADPDYIEYQWERTATPNDPESWVAIPNATDQNLTYTAAAPGVYYVRRTAVIGNCKAISGQSKLTVIPGINVAMTPDEQTVTINNKDPFTLTAGVVTGNPNRTYQWQRSADKKTWVNIGNDETFTETKRFGNTVYYRRIVSAGACSIEGQPITVRFKKRWPAYINPQVRQRALED
;
A
#
# COMPACT_ATOMS: atom_id res chain seq x y z
N GLU A 1 -44.75 26.25 -41.27
CA GLU A 1 -45.91 26.04 -42.12
C GLU A 1 -47.09 25.52 -41.30
N HIS A 2 -48.25 26.13 -41.45
CA HIS A 2 -49.51 25.64 -40.89
C HIS A 2 -50.16 24.70 -41.94
N LYS A 3 -50.15 23.40 -41.66
CA LYS A 3 -50.88 22.41 -42.47
C LYS A 3 -52.02 21.88 -41.63
N THR A 4 -53.24 22.10 -42.04
CA THR A 4 -54.45 21.56 -41.40
C THR A 4 -54.88 20.32 -42.14
N VAL A 5 -54.83 19.13 -41.49
CA VAL A 5 -55.21 17.81 -42.09
C VAL A 5 -56.14 17.10 -41.13
N GLN A 6 -57.14 16.40 -41.67
CA GLN A 6 -57.91 15.42 -40.87
C GLN A 6 -57.21 14.07 -40.91
N GLY A 7 -56.76 13.59 -39.73
CA GLY A 7 -56.11 12.28 -39.59
C GLY A 7 -54.61 12.37 -39.31
N ALA A 8 -53.81 11.45 -39.82
CA ALA A 8 -52.37 11.40 -39.63
C ALA A 8 -51.66 12.55 -40.42
N VAL A 9 -50.67 13.18 -39.80
CA VAL A 9 -49.88 14.27 -40.44
C VAL A 9 -48.51 13.69 -40.79
N ASP A 10 -48.24 13.62 -42.10
CA ASP A 10 -46.92 13.28 -42.64
C ASP A 10 -46.12 14.56 -42.93
N PHE A 11 -44.92 14.64 -42.40
CA PHE A 11 -43.98 15.71 -42.70
C PHE A 11 -43.07 15.32 -43.84
N GLU A 12 -43.54 15.60 -45.09
CA GLU A 12 -42.76 15.26 -46.29
C GLU A 12 -41.51 16.12 -46.52
N HIS A 13 -41.39 17.27 -45.83
CA HIS A 13 -40.32 18.23 -46.02
C HIS A 13 -39.81 18.82 -44.70
N GLY A 14 -39.86 18.06 -43.61
CA GLY A 14 -39.31 18.48 -42.32
C GLY A 14 -37.78 18.59 -42.38
N GLN A 15 -37.19 19.61 -41.80
CA GLN A 15 -35.75 19.77 -41.73
C GLN A 15 -35.20 19.11 -40.44
N LEU A 16 -34.16 18.31 -40.58
CA LEU A 16 -33.49 17.63 -39.46
C LEU A 16 -32.89 18.68 -38.52
N GLY A 17 -33.06 18.49 -37.22
CA GLY A 17 -32.60 19.39 -36.19
C GLY A 17 -33.61 20.48 -35.80
N GLU A 18 -34.70 20.63 -36.50
CA GLU A 18 -35.76 21.56 -36.16
C GLU A 18 -36.82 20.98 -35.21
N ARG A 19 -37.44 21.88 -34.43
CA ARG A 19 -38.54 21.53 -33.51
C ARG A 19 -39.86 21.90 -34.17
N TYR A 20 -40.76 20.95 -34.24
CA TYR A 20 -42.11 21.09 -34.77
C TYR A 20 -43.11 21.00 -33.64
N ARG A 21 -44.07 21.93 -33.62
CA ARG A 21 -45.17 21.91 -32.67
C ARG A 21 -46.41 21.34 -33.35
N ILE A 22 -46.91 20.24 -32.78
CA ILE A 22 -48.16 19.63 -33.24
C ILE A 22 -49.28 20.14 -32.34
N THR A 23 -50.28 20.70 -32.96
CA THR A 23 -51.48 21.20 -32.26
C THR A 23 -52.71 20.56 -32.94
N ALA A 24 -53.51 19.80 -32.21
CA ALA A 24 -54.77 19.28 -32.69
C ALA A 24 -55.90 20.14 -32.17
N THR A 25 -56.75 20.68 -33.05
CA THR A 25 -57.89 21.53 -32.75
C THR A 25 -59.14 20.84 -33.24
N ASP A 26 -60.18 20.83 -32.43
CA ASP A 26 -61.48 20.30 -32.85
C ASP A 26 -62.31 21.33 -33.66
N ALA A 27 -63.52 20.89 -34.09
CA ALA A 27 -64.42 21.74 -34.86
C ALA A 27 -64.89 23.03 -34.10
N CYS A 28 -64.67 23.08 -32.79
CA CYS A 28 -65.01 24.21 -31.95
C CYS A 28 -63.79 25.08 -31.65
N ASN A 29 -62.67 24.89 -32.34
CA ASN A 29 -61.39 25.60 -32.12
C ASN A 29 -60.75 25.34 -30.77
N LEU A 30 -61.13 24.31 -30.05
CA LEU A 30 -60.48 23.91 -28.78
C LEU A 30 -59.24 23.06 -29.09
N THR A 31 -58.11 23.46 -28.51
CA THR A 31 -56.86 22.76 -28.69
C THR A 31 -56.75 21.61 -27.68
N TRP A 32 -56.68 20.37 -28.16
CA TRP A 32 -56.64 19.15 -27.33
C TRP A 32 -55.24 18.60 -27.11
N ILE A 33 -54.34 18.79 -28.08
CA ILE A 33 -53.01 18.24 -28.03
C ILE A 33 -51.99 19.35 -28.35
N HIS A 34 -50.94 19.41 -27.56
CA HIS A 34 -49.81 20.27 -27.76
C HIS A 34 -48.56 19.46 -27.50
N GLN A 35 -47.84 19.08 -28.55
CA GLN A 35 -46.63 18.32 -28.45
C GLN A 35 -45.51 18.92 -29.30
N ASP A 36 -44.36 19.15 -28.71
CA ASP A 36 -43.16 19.58 -29.45
C ASP A 36 -42.38 18.35 -29.87
N VAL A 37 -42.13 18.18 -31.16
CA VAL A 37 -41.36 17.08 -31.73
C VAL A 37 -40.07 17.68 -32.32
N LEU A 38 -38.95 17.09 -31.94
CA LEU A 38 -37.65 17.36 -32.54
C LEU A 38 -37.35 16.33 -33.60
N LEU A 39 -37.19 16.75 -34.86
CA LEU A 39 -36.68 15.87 -35.93
C LEU A 39 -35.17 15.67 -35.71
N GLN A 40 -34.76 14.50 -35.26
CA GLN A 40 -33.36 14.17 -35.01
C GLN A 40 -32.70 13.60 -36.27
N ASP A 41 -31.48 14.08 -36.54
CA ASP A 41 -30.64 13.48 -37.58
C ASP A 41 -30.12 12.11 -37.13
N PRO A 42 -30.41 11.02 -37.86
CA PRO A 42 -29.87 9.70 -37.56
C PRO A 42 -28.33 9.68 -37.46
N ALA A 43 -27.64 10.46 -38.26
CA ALA A 43 -26.19 10.57 -38.19
C ALA A 43 -25.71 11.24 -36.90
N ALA A 44 -26.41 12.30 -36.44
CA ALA A 44 -26.12 12.92 -35.18
C ALA A 44 -26.41 12.00 -33.99
N ILE A 45 -27.49 11.21 -34.05
CA ILE A 45 -27.79 10.19 -33.02
C ILE A 45 -26.68 9.13 -32.99
N SER A 46 -26.27 8.58 -34.13
CA SER A 46 -25.22 7.58 -34.25
C SER A 46 -23.87 8.14 -33.72
N SER A 47 -23.51 9.39 -34.06
CA SER A 47 -22.27 9.99 -33.60
C SER A 47 -22.23 10.20 -32.08
N SER A 48 -23.39 10.28 -31.42
CA SER A 48 -23.49 10.40 -29.94
C SER A 48 -23.43 9.06 -29.20
N MET A 49 -23.55 7.92 -29.91
CA MET A 49 -23.51 6.58 -29.33
C MET A 49 -22.11 5.98 -29.35
N LYS A 50 -21.15 6.68 -28.74
CA LYS A 50 -19.78 6.22 -28.51
C LYS A 50 -19.58 5.95 -27.04
N THR A 51 -19.02 4.79 -26.71
CA THR A 51 -18.74 4.39 -25.34
C THR A 51 -17.37 3.74 -25.27
N GLU A 52 -16.57 4.17 -24.30
CA GLU A 52 -15.31 3.53 -23.93
C GLU A 52 -15.51 2.85 -22.59
N THR A 53 -15.08 1.62 -22.46
CA THR A 53 -15.20 0.82 -21.25
C THR A 53 -14.03 -0.15 -21.11
N SER A 54 -13.73 -0.55 -19.90
CA SER A 54 -12.67 -1.52 -19.63
C SER A 54 -13.14 -2.57 -18.63
N PHE A 55 -12.62 -3.79 -18.78
CA PHE A 55 -12.90 -4.92 -17.92
C PHE A 55 -11.60 -5.60 -17.51
N CYS A 56 -11.66 -6.36 -16.41
CA CYS A 56 -10.56 -7.22 -16.01
C CYS A 56 -10.75 -8.61 -16.64
N VAL A 57 -9.66 -9.26 -16.97
CA VAL A 57 -9.70 -10.66 -17.43
C VAL A 57 -10.46 -11.52 -16.40
N GLY A 58 -11.45 -12.26 -16.85
CA GLY A 58 -12.35 -13.09 -16.05
C GLY A 58 -13.63 -12.39 -15.60
N ASP A 59 -13.78 -11.08 -15.83
CA ASP A 59 -15.05 -10.40 -15.54
C ASP A 59 -16.16 -10.87 -16.48
N HIS A 60 -17.39 -10.85 -15.97
CA HIS A 60 -18.58 -10.99 -16.80
C HIS A 60 -18.93 -9.63 -17.41
N ALA A 61 -18.44 -9.39 -18.63
CA ALA A 61 -18.61 -8.14 -19.34
C ALA A 61 -20.01 -8.06 -19.97
N LYS A 62 -20.63 -6.87 -19.90
CA LYS A 62 -21.91 -6.56 -20.51
C LYS A 62 -21.88 -5.22 -21.23
N LEU A 63 -22.13 -5.23 -22.53
CA LEU A 63 -22.36 -4.03 -23.33
C LEU A 63 -23.85 -3.90 -23.58
N SER A 64 -24.40 -2.69 -23.47
CA SER A 64 -25.84 -2.42 -23.69
C SER A 64 -26.00 -1.30 -24.69
N ALA A 65 -26.64 -1.58 -25.81
CA ALA A 65 -27.00 -0.57 -26.78
C ALA A 65 -28.17 0.28 -26.27
N ARG A 66 -28.24 1.56 -26.73
CA ARG A 66 -29.37 2.44 -26.42
C ARG A 66 -30.69 1.81 -26.88
N GLU A 67 -31.69 1.86 -26.04
CA GLU A 67 -32.99 1.30 -26.34
C GLU A 67 -33.80 2.22 -27.25
N PHE A 68 -34.40 1.58 -28.30
CA PHE A 68 -35.37 2.20 -29.19
C PHE A 68 -36.56 1.26 -29.30
N PRO A 69 -37.79 1.73 -29.17
CA PRO A 69 -39.01 0.90 -29.27
C PRO A 69 -39.09 0.20 -30.60
N GLY A 70 -39.26 -1.13 -30.57
CA GLY A 70 -39.42 -1.94 -31.79
C GLY A 70 -38.18 -2.12 -32.64
N ALA A 71 -37.01 -1.69 -32.20
CA ALA A 71 -35.77 -1.86 -32.94
C ALA A 71 -35.20 -3.27 -32.84
N SER A 72 -34.49 -3.71 -33.84
CA SER A 72 -33.61 -4.87 -33.82
C SER A 72 -32.15 -4.46 -33.80
N TYR A 73 -31.31 -5.29 -33.20
CA TYR A 73 -29.92 -4.98 -32.92
C TYR A 73 -29.00 -6.08 -33.42
N LEU A 74 -27.92 -5.71 -34.11
CA LEU A 74 -26.90 -6.63 -34.60
C LEU A 74 -25.52 -6.09 -34.22
N TRP A 75 -24.84 -6.79 -33.34
CA TRP A 75 -23.46 -6.48 -32.94
C TRP A 75 -22.45 -7.08 -33.93
N HIS A 76 -21.40 -6.32 -34.22
CA HIS A 76 -20.20 -6.77 -34.91
C HIS A 76 -19.06 -6.75 -33.91
N LEU A 77 -18.43 -7.89 -33.73
CA LEU A 77 -17.38 -8.12 -32.75
C LEU A 77 -15.99 -7.92 -33.37
N PRO A 78 -14.93 -7.69 -32.57
CA PRO A 78 -13.57 -7.53 -33.09
C PRO A 78 -13.05 -8.73 -33.89
N ASP A 79 -13.53 -9.93 -33.59
CA ASP A 79 -13.18 -11.18 -34.30
C ASP A 79 -13.89 -11.36 -35.67
N GLY A 80 -14.71 -10.38 -36.05
CA GLY A 80 -15.48 -10.39 -37.28
C GLY A 80 -16.79 -11.17 -37.18
N THR A 81 -17.14 -11.76 -36.04
CA THR A 81 -18.43 -12.42 -35.83
C THR A 81 -19.55 -11.42 -35.53
N THR A 82 -20.80 -11.87 -35.61
CA THR A 82 -21.97 -11.06 -35.30
C THR A 82 -22.84 -11.70 -34.24
N LYS A 83 -23.53 -10.89 -33.44
CA LYS A 83 -24.49 -11.35 -32.41
C LYS A 83 -25.71 -10.45 -32.37
N ALA A 84 -26.90 -11.06 -32.45
CA ALA A 84 -28.15 -10.33 -32.33
C ALA A 84 -28.55 -10.07 -30.89
N GLY A 85 -29.24 -8.95 -30.61
CA GLY A 85 -29.75 -8.58 -29.30
C GLY A 85 -29.32 -7.19 -28.87
N ARG A 86 -30.09 -6.54 -28.01
CA ARG A 86 -29.75 -5.21 -27.45
C ARG A 86 -28.54 -5.26 -26.54
N GLU A 87 -28.34 -6.38 -25.86
CA GLU A 87 -27.25 -6.59 -24.90
C GLU A 87 -26.30 -7.65 -25.43
N LEU A 88 -25.01 -7.44 -25.22
CA LEU A 88 -23.93 -8.35 -25.55
C LEU A 88 -23.20 -8.71 -24.27
N GLU A 89 -23.20 -9.98 -23.89
CA GLU A 89 -22.55 -10.51 -22.71
C GLU A 89 -21.45 -11.51 -23.11
N PHE A 90 -20.28 -11.40 -22.43
CA PHE A 90 -19.14 -12.30 -22.63
C PHE A 90 -18.23 -12.33 -21.39
N GLU A 91 -17.45 -13.40 -21.24
CA GLU A 91 -16.33 -13.45 -20.28
C GLU A 91 -15.16 -12.65 -20.86
N ALA A 92 -14.67 -11.67 -20.11
CA ALA A 92 -13.59 -10.79 -20.55
C ALA A 92 -12.26 -11.56 -20.66
N LYS A 93 -11.70 -11.59 -21.86
CA LYS A 93 -10.40 -12.17 -22.20
C LYS A 93 -9.64 -11.19 -23.08
N ALA A 94 -8.31 -11.28 -23.13
CA ALA A 94 -7.49 -10.36 -23.91
C ALA A 94 -7.93 -10.26 -25.38
N GLU A 95 -8.34 -11.38 -25.97
CA GLU A 95 -8.86 -11.44 -27.35
C GLU A 95 -10.19 -10.70 -27.58
N ASN A 96 -10.87 -10.31 -26.50
CA ASN A 96 -12.10 -9.52 -26.60
C ASN A 96 -11.85 -8.01 -26.58
N ALA A 97 -10.60 -7.58 -26.47
CA ALA A 97 -10.27 -6.16 -26.59
C ALA A 97 -10.49 -5.66 -28.00
N GLY A 98 -10.95 -4.43 -28.15
CA GLY A 98 -11.10 -3.81 -29.45
C GLY A 98 -12.39 -3.05 -29.65
N GLU A 99 -12.73 -2.86 -30.92
CA GLU A 99 -13.89 -2.09 -31.35
C GLU A 99 -15.07 -2.99 -31.60
N TYR A 100 -16.18 -2.71 -30.95
CA TYR A 100 -17.50 -3.29 -31.19
C TYR A 100 -18.38 -2.25 -31.85
N THR A 101 -19.12 -2.63 -32.88
CA THR A 101 -20.17 -1.77 -33.42
C THR A 101 -21.52 -2.48 -33.32
N VAL A 102 -22.59 -1.70 -33.21
CA VAL A 102 -23.93 -2.22 -33.18
C VAL A 102 -24.79 -1.49 -34.23
N ASP A 103 -25.39 -2.25 -35.10
CA ASP A 103 -26.40 -1.78 -36.04
C ASP A 103 -27.77 -1.84 -35.35
N ILE A 104 -28.48 -0.74 -35.33
CA ILE A 104 -29.79 -0.59 -34.70
C ILE A 104 -30.79 -0.29 -35.81
N HIS A 105 -31.58 -1.28 -36.19
CA HIS A 105 -32.59 -1.13 -37.21
C HIS A 105 -33.92 -0.69 -36.62
N LEU A 106 -34.33 0.51 -36.98
CA LEU A 106 -35.62 1.07 -36.61
C LEU A 106 -36.70 0.63 -37.59
N THR A 107 -37.52 -0.32 -37.21
CA THR A 107 -38.56 -0.93 -38.12
C THR A 107 -39.59 0.06 -38.59
N THR A 108 -39.90 1.08 -37.80
CA THR A 108 -40.90 2.12 -38.13
C THR A 108 -40.42 3.14 -39.14
N CYS A 109 -39.10 3.34 -39.30
CA CYS A 109 -38.53 4.40 -40.13
C CYS A 109 -37.60 3.87 -41.22
N THR A 110 -37.35 2.53 -41.32
CA THR A 110 -36.36 1.91 -42.22
C THR A 110 -34.96 2.52 -42.14
N VAL A 111 -34.58 3.06 -40.94
CA VAL A 111 -33.30 3.72 -40.69
C VAL A 111 -32.45 2.81 -39.83
N THR A 112 -31.15 2.75 -40.14
CA THR A 112 -30.15 2.09 -39.32
C THR A 112 -29.34 3.15 -38.57
N LEU A 113 -29.28 3.05 -37.24
CA LEU A 113 -28.39 3.80 -36.39
C LEU A 113 -27.17 2.94 -36.05
N TYR A 114 -26.02 3.58 -35.75
CA TYR A 114 -24.77 2.87 -35.47
C TYR A 114 -24.25 3.29 -34.10
N GLY A 115 -24.01 2.32 -33.22
CA GLY A 115 -23.31 2.52 -31.97
C GLY A 115 -21.89 1.99 -32.06
N LYS A 116 -20.94 2.66 -31.37
CA LYS A 116 -19.53 2.24 -31.30
C LYS A 116 -19.12 2.11 -29.86
N PHE A 117 -18.49 1.00 -29.52
CA PHE A 117 -17.94 0.72 -28.20
C PHE A 117 -16.47 0.35 -28.35
N THR A 118 -15.60 1.03 -27.60
CA THR A 118 -14.20 0.64 -27.47
C THR A 118 -14.03 -0.08 -26.14
N VAL A 119 -13.61 -1.33 -26.19
CA VAL A 119 -13.45 -2.22 -25.03
C VAL A 119 -11.98 -2.47 -24.79
N GLY A 120 -11.48 -2.04 -23.64
CA GLY A 120 -10.14 -2.39 -23.13
C GLY A 120 -10.23 -3.59 -22.18
N ILE A 121 -9.25 -4.47 -22.22
CA ILE A 121 -9.14 -5.62 -21.31
C ILE A 121 -7.79 -5.59 -20.61
N ALA A 122 -7.82 -5.51 -19.28
CA ALA A 122 -6.61 -5.53 -18.47
C ALA A 122 -6.50 -6.79 -17.61
N SER A 123 -5.28 -7.20 -17.31
CA SER A 123 -5.00 -8.18 -16.27
C SER A 123 -3.88 -7.68 -15.37
N ILE A 124 -3.87 -8.12 -14.14
CA ILE A 124 -2.80 -7.84 -13.19
C ILE A 124 -2.59 -9.04 -12.27
N SER A 125 -1.34 -9.33 -11.96
CA SER A 125 -0.95 -10.33 -10.98
C SER A 125 0.13 -9.80 -10.07
N GLU A 126 0.01 -10.07 -8.77
CA GLU A 126 1.04 -9.75 -7.81
C GLU A 126 2.19 -10.74 -7.85
N ALA A 127 3.39 -10.25 -7.54
CA ALA A 127 4.57 -11.09 -7.43
C ALA A 127 4.45 -12.06 -6.24
N ALA A 128 5.03 -13.23 -6.39
CA ALA A 128 5.26 -14.16 -5.27
C ALA A 128 6.50 -13.73 -4.48
N GLY A 129 6.64 -14.20 -3.24
CA GLY A 129 7.90 -14.08 -2.50
C GLY A 129 7.97 -12.95 -1.48
N LEU A 130 6.83 -12.41 -1.03
CA LEU A 130 6.83 -11.53 0.14
C LEU A 130 7.45 -12.24 1.34
N THR A 131 8.44 -11.61 1.98
CA THR A 131 9.17 -12.17 3.13
C THR A 131 8.20 -12.54 4.26
N LEU A 132 8.22 -13.82 4.64
CA LEU A 132 7.34 -14.36 5.67
C LEU A 132 7.97 -14.21 7.06
N ASN A 133 7.14 -13.92 8.09
CA ASN A 133 7.51 -14.01 9.51
C ASN A 133 8.74 -13.17 9.92
N GLN A 134 8.57 -11.88 10.01
CA GLN A 134 9.55 -10.95 10.54
C GLN A 134 9.33 -10.66 12.03
N GLN A 135 10.39 -10.29 12.73
CA GLN A 135 10.32 -9.81 14.11
C GLN A 135 11.07 -8.48 14.22
N ALA A 136 10.50 -7.53 14.95
CA ALA A 136 11.09 -6.22 15.21
C ALA A 136 10.84 -5.72 16.62
N CYS A 137 11.58 -4.70 17.02
CA CYS A 137 11.30 -3.92 18.22
C CYS A 137 10.21 -2.89 17.95
N ALA A 138 9.39 -2.61 18.94
CA ALA A 138 8.49 -1.47 18.87
C ALA A 138 9.27 -0.16 18.63
N GLY A 139 8.86 0.59 17.61
CA GLY A 139 9.49 1.83 17.19
C GLY A 139 10.63 1.67 16.18
N GLU A 140 11.06 0.45 15.86
CA GLU A 140 12.09 0.23 14.84
C GLU A 140 11.47 -0.04 13.45
N PRO A 141 12.09 0.47 12.39
CA PRO A 141 11.62 0.24 11.02
C PRO A 141 11.90 -1.20 10.57
N VAL A 142 10.99 -1.75 9.79
CA VAL A 142 11.10 -3.05 9.13
C VAL A 142 10.83 -2.88 7.65
N GLU A 143 11.66 -3.48 6.82
CA GLU A 143 11.50 -3.45 5.38
C GLU A 143 10.78 -4.71 4.87
N PHE A 144 9.80 -4.50 4.00
CA PHE A 144 9.12 -5.53 3.24
C PHE A 144 9.41 -5.29 1.76
N THR A 145 10.04 -6.24 1.14
CA THR A 145 10.40 -6.19 -0.28
C THR A 145 9.54 -7.17 -1.06
N LEU A 146 9.09 -6.74 -2.23
CA LEU A 146 8.34 -7.56 -3.15
C LEU A 146 8.67 -7.12 -4.58
N ASP A 147 8.85 -8.08 -5.48
CA ASP A 147 9.07 -7.78 -6.88
C ASP A 147 7.88 -6.99 -7.47
N PRO A 148 8.08 -6.26 -8.57
CA PRO A 148 6.98 -5.58 -9.25
C PRO A 148 5.85 -6.54 -9.62
N ALA A 149 4.60 -6.07 -9.54
CA ALA A 149 3.47 -6.76 -10.12
C ALA A 149 3.61 -6.79 -11.65
N SER A 150 3.00 -7.76 -12.29
CA SER A 150 2.93 -7.84 -13.74
C SER A 150 1.51 -7.56 -14.22
N ALA A 151 1.36 -6.78 -15.28
CA ALA A 151 0.08 -6.44 -15.85
C ALA A 151 0.11 -6.50 -17.38
N THR A 152 -1.07 -6.70 -17.98
CA THR A 152 -1.27 -6.56 -19.42
C THR A 152 -2.45 -5.64 -19.69
N ILE A 153 -2.41 -4.93 -20.82
CA ILE A 153 -3.52 -4.18 -21.39
C ILE A 153 -3.71 -4.70 -22.82
N ASP A 154 -4.92 -5.17 -23.13
CA ASP A 154 -5.29 -5.73 -24.44
C ASP A 154 -4.36 -6.87 -24.91
N GLY A 155 -3.84 -7.64 -23.96
CA GLY A 155 -2.93 -8.76 -24.18
C GLY A 155 -1.43 -8.41 -24.26
N GLU A 156 -1.09 -7.15 -24.36
CA GLU A 156 0.31 -6.66 -24.38
C GLU A 156 0.77 -6.29 -22.97
N ALA A 157 2.08 -6.42 -22.69
CA ALA A 157 2.65 -6.04 -21.40
C ALA A 157 2.42 -4.54 -21.13
N ALA A 158 1.84 -4.25 -19.97
CA ALA A 158 1.63 -2.87 -19.55
C ALA A 158 2.94 -2.22 -19.08
N ASP A 159 3.05 -0.91 -19.28
CA ASP A 159 4.13 -0.13 -18.67
C ASP A 159 4.01 -0.21 -17.14
N PRO A 160 5.09 -0.57 -16.42
CA PRO A 160 5.10 -0.60 -14.95
C PRO A 160 4.63 0.71 -14.28
N ASP A 161 4.81 1.84 -14.93
CA ASP A 161 4.40 3.15 -14.43
C ASP A 161 2.85 3.31 -14.32
N TYR A 162 2.09 2.43 -14.97
CA TYR A 162 0.64 2.38 -14.85
C TYR A 162 0.14 1.54 -13.67
N ILE A 163 1.05 0.85 -12.96
CA ILE A 163 0.69 0.01 -11.82
C ILE A 163 0.79 0.83 -10.53
N GLU A 164 -0.33 1.02 -9.88
CA GLU A 164 -0.40 1.67 -8.58
C GLU A 164 -0.34 0.64 -7.46
N TYR A 165 0.37 0.95 -6.37
CA TYR A 165 0.49 0.10 -5.20
C TYR A 165 -0.15 0.74 -3.98
N GLN A 166 -0.69 -0.11 -3.10
CA GLN A 166 -1.11 0.26 -1.75
C GLN A 166 -0.79 -0.86 -0.78
N TRP A 167 0.01 -0.56 0.24
CA TRP A 167 0.23 -1.48 1.33
C TRP A 167 -0.87 -1.36 2.38
N GLU A 168 -1.27 -2.51 2.90
CA GLU A 168 -2.33 -2.65 3.89
C GLU A 168 -1.84 -3.46 5.08
N ARG A 169 -2.44 -3.23 6.25
CA ARG A 169 -2.14 -3.98 7.47
C ARG A 169 -3.40 -4.40 8.19
N THR A 170 -3.29 -5.49 8.96
CA THR A 170 -4.33 -5.95 9.90
C THR A 170 -3.72 -6.67 11.10
N ALA A 171 -4.50 -6.86 12.16
CA ALA A 171 -4.21 -7.79 13.25
C ALA A 171 -5.01 -9.11 13.12
N THR A 172 -6.01 -9.15 12.24
CA THR A 172 -6.95 -10.27 12.04
C THR A 172 -6.99 -10.68 10.56
N PRO A 173 -5.97 -11.39 10.05
CA PRO A 173 -5.77 -11.60 8.61
C PRO A 173 -6.86 -12.43 7.92
N ASN A 174 -7.65 -13.19 8.70
CA ASN A 174 -8.75 -14.03 8.18
C ASN A 174 -10.06 -13.25 7.99
N ASP A 175 -10.11 -12.00 8.42
CA ASP A 175 -11.25 -11.09 8.22
C ASP A 175 -10.91 -10.12 7.07
N PRO A 176 -11.55 -10.27 5.89
CA PRO A 176 -11.28 -9.43 4.73
C PRO A 176 -11.53 -7.93 4.99
N GLU A 177 -12.49 -7.60 5.84
CA GLU A 177 -12.86 -6.20 6.14
C GLU A 177 -11.91 -5.54 7.15
N SER A 178 -11.02 -6.31 7.78
CA SER A 178 -10.09 -5.81 8.79
C SER A 178 -8.84 -5.12 8.22
N TRP A 179 -8.60 -5.24 6.92
CA TRP A 179 -7.44 -4.69 6.26
C TRP A 179 -7.56 -3.18 6.09
N VAL A 180 -6.57 -2.44 6.60
CA VAL A 180 -6.54 -0.98 6.58
C VAL A 180 -5.31 -0.51 5.82
N ALA A 181 -5.51 0.42 4.89
CA ALA A 181 -4.43 1.03 4.15
C ALA A 181 -3.41 1.70 5.10
N ILE A 182 -2.13 1.48 4.84
CA ILE A 182 -1.04 2.20 5.51
C ILE A 182 -0.88 3.54 4.79
N PRO A 183 -1.04 4.68 5.49
CA PRO A 183 -0.96 5.99 4.85
C PRO A 183 0.36 6.22 4.12
N ASN A 184 0.28 6.73 2.89
CA ASN A 184 1.42 7.04 2.02
C ASN A 184 2.33 5.83 1.66
N ALA A 185 1.86 4.61 1.86
CA ALA A 185 2.60 3.40 1.52
C ALA A 185 2.21 2.93 0.12
N THR A 186 2.66 3.67 -0.88
CA THR A 186 2.33 3.48 -2.30
C THR A 186 3.53 3.05 -3.16
N ASP A 187 4.68 2.85 -2.55
CA ASP A 187 5.86 2.37 -3.24
C ASP A 187 5.84 0.85 -3.44
N GLN A 188 6.69 0.37 -4.35
CA GLN A 188 6.88 -1.07 -4.58
C GLN A 188 7.22 -1.82 -3.28
N ASN A 189 8.11 -1.25 -2.46
CA ASN A 189 8.54 -1.79 -1.18
C ASN A 189 7.99 -0.96 -0.02
N LEU A 190 7.87 -1.57 1.16
CA LEU A 190 7.36 -0.91 2.35
C LEU A 190 8.42 -0.86 3.44
N THR A 191 8.68 0.33 3.98
CA THR A 191 9.32 0.49 5.28
C THR A 191 8.24 0.79 6.32
N TYR A 192 8.03 -0.12 7.27
CA TYR A 192 6.96 -0.01 8.26
C TYR A 192 7.51 0.06 9.68
N THR A 193 7.01 1.01 10.48
CA THR A 193 7.36 1.17 11.89
C THR A 193 6.11 1.01 12.75
N ALA A 194 6.07 -0.04 13.55
CA ALA A 194 4.99 -0.26 14.52
C ALA A 194 5.37 0.30 15.89
N ALA A 195 4.60 1.27 16.38
CA ALA A 195 4.87 1.92 17.67
C ALA A 195 4.53 1.03 18.89
N ALA A 196 3.61 0.08 18.74
CA ALA A 196 3.14 -0.78 19.83
C ALA A 196 3.52 -2.24 19.59
N PRO A 197 3.85 -3.00 20.65
CA PRO A 197 4.03 -4.44 20.56
C PRO A 197 2.74 -5.14 20.12
N GLY A 198 2.89 -6.21 19.34
CA GLY A 198 1.74 -6.97 18.84
C GLY A 198 2.10 -7.83 17.64
N VAL A 199 1.08 -8.45 17.08
CA VAL A 199 1.21 -9.19 15.83
C VAL A 199 0.44 -8.44 14.75
N TYR A 200 1.12 -8.12 13.69
CA TYR A 200 0.58 -7.44 12.52
C TYR A 200 0.78 -8.32 11.29
N TYR A 201 -0.10 -8.17 10.34
CA TYR A 201 0.04 -8.75 9.01
C TYR A 201 0.04 -7.62 8.01
N VAL A 202 0.90 -7.71 7.00
CA VAL A 202 0.99 -6.74 5.91
C VAL A 202 0.84 -7.45 4.57
N ARG A 203 0.24 -6.77 3.59
CA ARG A 203 0.13 -7.20 2.20
C ARG A 203 0.18 -5.99 1.28
N ARG A 204 0.46 -6.22 0.02
CA ARG A 204 0.38 -5.19 -1.02
C ARG A 204 -0.78 -5.48 -1.94
N THR A 205 -1.52 -4.45 -2.32
CA THR A 205 -2.49 -4.47 -3.41
C THR A 205 -1.89 -3.71 -4.58
N ALA A 206 -1.88 -4.31 -5.76
CA ALA A 206 -1.49 -3.69 -7.02
C ALA A 206 -2.75 -3.45 -7.86
N VAL A 207 -2.81 -2.30 -8.53
CA VAL A 207 -3.97 -1.86 -9.30
C VAL A 207 -3.55 -1.36 -10.69
N ILE A 208 -4.31 -1.70 -11.70
CA ILE A 208 -4.24 -1.11 -13.04
C ILE A 208 -5.66 -0.84 -13.55
N GLY A 209 -6.01 0.42 -13.76
CA GLY A 209 -7.40 0.79 -14.06
C GLY A 209 -8.36 0.31 -12.97
N ASN A 210 -9.30 -0.56 -13.33
CA ASN A 210 -10.25 -1.15 -12.39
C ASN A 210 -9.81 -2.51 -11.85
N CYS A 211 -8.69 -3.06 -12.35
CA CYS A 211 -8.21 -4.39 -12.01
C CYS A 211 -7.27 -4.34 -10.82
N LYS A 212 -7.41 -5.27 -9.89
CA LYS A 212 -6.53 -5.38 -8.73
C LYS A 212 -6.07 -6.80 -8.47
N ALA A 213 -4.85 -6.93 -7.97
CA ALA A 213 -4.29 -8.15 -7.45
C ALA A 213 -3.78 -7.91 -6.02
N ILE A 214 -3.82 -8.94 -5.21
CA ILE A 214 -3.41 -8.87 -3.81
C ILE A 214 -2.27 -9.87 -3.60
N SER A 215 -1.18 -9.42 -2.99
CA SER A 215 -0.02 -10.25 -2.68
C SER A 215 -0.33 -11.29 -1.59
N GLY A 216 0.57 -12.22 -1.39
CA GLY A 216 0.66 -12.98 -0.14
C GLY A 216 0.76 -12.01 1.06
N GLN A 217 0.53 -12.54 2.26
CA GLN A 217 0.66 -11.76 3.49
C GLN A 217 1.94 -12.12 4.25
N SER A 218 2.56 -11.12 4.89
CA SER A 218 3.69 -11.29 5.80
C SER A 218 3.26 -11.04 7.23
N LYS A 219 3.71 -11.89 8.15
CA LYS A 219 3.50 -11.72 9.60
C LYS A 219 4.66 -10.94 10.20
N LEU A 220 4.37 -9.86 10.89
CA LEU A 220 5.31 -9.08 11.69
C LEU A 220 4.99 -9.26 13.18
N THR A 221 5.93 -9.79 13.94
CA THR A 221 5.84 -9.84 15.41
C THR A 221 6.65 -8.70 16.00
N VAL A 222 5.97 -7.74 16.58
CA VAL A 222 6.58 -6.58 17.24
C VAL A 222 6.68 -6.85 18.73
N ILE A 223 7.90 -6.91 19.25
CA ILE A 223 8.17 -7.15 20.66
C ILE A 223 8.36 -5.84 21.41
N PRO A 224 8.09 -5.80 22.74
CA PRO A 224 8.37 -4.63 23.56
C PRO A 224 9.83 -4.20 23.45
N GLY A 225 10.06 -2.92 23.29
CA GLY A 225 11.40 -2.33 23.31
C GLY A 225 12.08 -2.47 24.67
N ILE A 226 13.37 -2.18 24.70
CA ILE A 226 14.20 -2.13 25.90
C ILE A 226 14.53 -0.67 26.17
N ASN A 227 14.42 -0.23 27.42
CA ASN A 227 14.90 1.07 27.86
C ASN A 227 16.01 0.89 28.89
N VAL A 228 17.11 1.57 28.67
CA VAL A 228 18.24 1.60 29.60
C VAL A 228 18.40 3.03 30.12
N ALA A 229 18.23 3.20 31.41
CA ALA A 229 18.47 4.51 32.06
C ALA A 229 19.95 4.91 31.92
N MET A 230 20.22 6.21 31.99
CA MET A 230 21.59 6.71 31.88
C MET A 230 22.51 6.00 32.87
N THR A 231 23.62 5.51 32.38
CA THR A 231 24.69 4.92 33.16
C THR A 231 25.70 6.03 33.52
N PRO A 232 26.28 6.06 34.72
CA PRO A 232 27.35 7.00 35.04
C PRO A 232 28.52 6.86 34.03
N ASP A 233 28.96 7.98 33.46
CA ASP A 233 30.05 8.01 32.48
C ASP A 233 31.38 7.58 33.07
N GLU A 234 31.59 7.79 34.36
CA GLU A 234 32.84 7.50 35.05
C GLU A 234 32.61 6.89 36.42
N GLN A 235 33.35 5.84 36.73
CA GLN A 235 33.47 5.27 38.07
C GLN A 235 34.93 5.26 38.50
N THR A 236 35.20 5.85 39.64
CA THR A 236 36.54 5.79 40.26
C THR A 236 36.59 4.65 41.25
N VAL A 237 37.46 3.68 41.00
CA VAL A 237 37.72 2.56 41.91
C VAL A 237 39.07 2.75 42.57
N THR A 238 39.08 2.89 43.90
CA THR A 238 40.33 2.89 44.65
C THR A 238 40.90 1.47 44.70
N ILE A 239 42.09 1.27 44.17
CA ILE A 239 42.77 -0.01 44.22
C ILE A 239 43.25 -0.23 45.66
N ASN A 240 42.42 -0.88 46.43
CA ASN A 240 42.80 -1.47 47.70
C ASN A 240 42.82 -2.99 47.54
N ASN A 241 43.98 -3.52 47.43
CA ASN A 241 44.35 -4.85 47.86
C ASN A 241 43.36 -6.00 47.63
N LYS A 242 42.86 -6.33 46.54
CA LYS A 242 42.18 -7.63 46.25
C LYS A 242 40.66 -7.63 46.30
N ASP A 243 39.96 -6.61 46.77
CA ASP A 243 38.50 -6.64 46.81
C ASP A 243 37.91 -6.50 45.41
N PRO A 244 36.96 -7.32 45.04
CA PRO A 244 36.21 -7.16 43.80
C PRO A 244 35.40 -5.86 43.82
N PHE A 245 35.11 -5.29 42.65
CA PHE A 245 34.24 -4.13 42.56
C PHE A 245 33.10 -4.39 41.57
N THR A 246 31.90 -3.94 41.93
CA THR A 246 30.73 -4.09 41.08
C THR A 246 30.53 -2.82 40.24
N LEU A 247 30.30 -2.99 38.96
CA LEU A 247 30.00 -1.88 38.07
C LEU A 247 28.56 -1.41 38.24
N THR A 248 28.39 -0.10 38.40
CA THR A 248 27.09 0.53 38.37
C THR A 248 26.63 0.71 36.91
N ALA A 249 25.48 0.18 36.59
CA ALA A 249 24.89 0.34 35.27
C ALA A 249 23.47 0.91 35.37
N GLY A 250 22.98 1.50 34.30
CA GLY A 250 21.63 2.04 34.25
C GLY A 250 20.56 0.96 34.47
N VAL A 251 19.46 1.34 35.08
CA VAL A 251 18.30 0.48 35.28
C VAL A 251 17.69 0.12 33.91
N VAL A 252 17.36 -1.16 33.72
CA VAL A 252 16.76 -1.66 32.50
C VAL A 252 15.27 -1.89 32.71
N THR A 253 14.45 -1.31 31.87
CA THR A 253 12.99 -1.51 31.85
C THR A 253 12.52 -1.97 30.45
N GLY A 254 11.26 -2.30 30.31
CA GLY A 254 10.67 -2.77 29.05
C GLY A 254 10.57 -4.29 29.00
N ASN A 255 11.06 -4.92 27.95
CA ASN A 255 10.91 -6.35 27.73
C ASN A 255 11.46 -7.19 28.90
N PRO A 256 10.67 -8.05 29.56
CA PRO A 256 11.13 -8.88 30.69
C PRO A 256 12.06 -10.01 30.26
N ASN A 257 11.94 -10.50 29.03
CA ASN A 257 12.74 -11.62 28.50
C ASN A 257 14.06 -11.10 27.90
N ARG A 258 14.87 -10.47 28.74
CA ARG A 258 16.12 -9.86 28.31
C ARG A 258 17.33 -10.63 28.79
N THR A 259 18.40 -10.53 28.03
CA THR A 259 19.73 -11.06 28.35
C THR A 259 20.73 -9.92 28.39
N TYR A 260 21.84 -10.16 29.03
CA TYR A 260 22.88 -9.17 29.25
C TYR A 260 24.21 -9.68 28.71
N GLN A 261 25.04 -8.80 28.21
CA GLN A 261 26.42 -9.08 27.84
C GLN A 261 27.30 -7.91 28.26
N TRP A 262 28.13 -8.13 29.25
CA TRP A 262 29.16 -7.17 29.61
C TRP A 262 30.37 -7.31 28.71
N GLN A 263 30.94 -6.17 28.37
CA GLN A 263 32.14 -6.08 27.56
C GLN A 263 33.14 -5.15 28.22
N ARG A 264 34.42 -5.41 28.00
CA ARG A 264 35.55 -4.62 28.48
C ARG A 264 36.44 -4.22 27.31
N SER A 265 36.99 -2.99 27.38
CA SER A 265 37.92 -2.43 26.39
C SER A 265 39.02 -1.62 27.06
N ALA A 266 40.20 -1.57 26.43
CA ALA A 266 41.28 -0.68 26.81
C ALA A 266 41.26 0.62 26.01
N ASP A 267 40.57 0.68 24.86
CA ASP A 267 40.66 1.75 23.86
C ASP A 267 39.31 2.28 23.36
N LYS A 268 38.19 1.76 23.88
CA LYS A 268 36.81 1.98 23.42
C LYS A 268 36.53 1.51 21.97
N LYS A 269 37.49 0.85 21.33
CA LYS A 269 37.35 0.34 19.97
C LYS A 269 37.21 -1.17 19.91
N THR A 270 38.10 -1.86 20.65
CA THR A 270 38.10 -3.32 20.71
C THR A 270 37.44 -3.78 22.01
N TRP A 271 36.36 -4.55 21.91
CA TRP A 271 35.58 -5.00 23.04
C TRP A 271 35.66 -6.51 23.23
N VAL A 272 35.85 -6.95 24.46
CA VAL A 272 35.95 -8.37 24.85
C VAL A 272 34.80 -8.70 25.80
N ASN A 273 34.08 -9.79 25.51
CA ASN A 273 33.00 -10.28 26.38
C ASN A 273 33.56 -10.80 27.70
N ILE A 274 32.89 -10.42 28.83
CA ILE A 274 33.39 -10.72 30.18
C ILE A 274 32.34 -11.29 31.14
N GLY A 275 31.05 -11.14 30.87
CA GLY A 275 29.98 -11.66 31.72
C GLY A 275 28.60 -11.47 31.11
N ASN A 276 27.62 -12.23 31.59
CA ASN A 276 26.26 -12.30 31.03
C ASN A 276 25.16 -11.99 32.08
N ASP A 277 25.54 -11.59 33.29
CA ASP A 277 24.56 -11.26 34.34
C ASP A 277 24.10 -9.80 34.25
N GLU A 278 23.00 -9.47 34.88
CA GLU A 278 22.49 -8.08 34.95
C GLU A 278 23.51 -7.12 35.58
N THR A 279 24.25 -7.60 36.57
CA THR A 279 25.38 -6.89 37.24
C THR A 279 26.68 -7.59 36.91
N PHE A 280 27.79 -6.87 36.91
CA PHE A 280 29.11 -7.42 36.71
C PHE A 280 30.06 -7.00 37.83
N THR A 281 30.70 -7.98 38.43
CA THR A 281 31.73 -7.77 39.45
C THR A 281 33.09 -8.13 38.87
N GLU A 282 33.97 -7.14 38.77
CA GLU A 282 35.33 -7.30 38.28
C GLU A 282 36.27 -7.70 39.43
N THR A 283 36.98 -8.79 39.21
CA THR A 283 38.00 -9.28 40.17
C THR A 283 39.43 -8.94 39.75
N LYS A 284 39.59 -8.60 38.47
CA LYS A 284 40.91 -8.25 37.91
C LYS A 284 41.29 -6.82 38.27
N ARG A 285 42.60 -6.60 38.39
CA ARG A 285 43.19 -5.27 38.63
C ARG A 285 43.92 -4.80 37.39
N PHE A 286 43.69 -3.59 37.03
CA PHE A 286 44.33 -2.95 35.91
C PHE A 286 45.16 -1.75 36.39
N GLY A 287 46.34 -1.56 35.80
CA GLY A 287 47.20 -0.42 36.12
C GLY A 287 46.76 0.90 35.49
N ASN A 288 45.83 0.82 34.51
CA ASN A 288 45.40 1.93 33.70
C ASN A 288 43.86 2.07 33.72
N THR A 289 43.36 3.11 33.07
CA THR A 289 41.94 3.27 32.77
C THR A 289 41.42 2.13 31.89
N VAL A 290 40.27 1.61 32.24
CA VAL A 290 39.56 0.54 31.49
C VAL A 290 38.13 0.98 31.28
N TYR A 291 37.59 0.58 30.16
CA TYR A 291 36.22 0.91 29.74
C TYR A 291 35.35 -0.34 29.79
N TYR A 292 34.11 -0.17 30.23
CA TYR A 292 33.11 -1.25 30.32
C TYR A 292 31.83 -0.76 29.68
N ARG A 293 31.11 -1.67 29.04
CA ARG A 293 29.74 -1.43 28.57
C ARG A 293 28.88 -2.67 28.79
N ARG A 294 27.58 -2.47 28.87
CA ARG A 294 26.61 -3.55 28.93
C ARG A 294 25.71 -3.48 27.71
N ILE A 295 25.62 -4.58 26.98
CA ILE A 295 24.62 -4.79 25.91
C ILE A 295 23.44 -5.51 26.54
N VAL A 296 22.23 -5.04 26.27
CA VAL A 296 20.98 -5.65 26.71
C VAL A 296 20.21 -6.07 25.45
N SER A 297 19.82 -7.35 25.38
CA SER A 297 19.14 -7.88 24.21
C SER A 297 17.88 -8.63 24.62
N ALA A 298 16.83 -8.58 23.78
CA ALA A 298 15.60 -9.34 23.92
C ALA A 298 15.04 -9.60 22.53
N GLY A 299 15.14 -10.85 22.05
CA GLY A 299 14.78 -11.20 20.67
C GLY A 299 15.52 -10.35 19.65
N ALA A 300 14.79 -9.64 18.78
CA ALA A 300 15.35 -8.73 17.79
C ALA A 300 15.86 -7.41 18.37
N CYS A 301 15.52 -7.08 19.63
CA CYS A 301 15.91 -5.83 20.27
C CYS A 301 17.31 -5.93 20.86
N SER A 302 18.15 -4.92 20.66
CA SER A 302 19.45 -4.81 21.31
C SER A 302 19.82 -3.35 21.54
N ILE A 303 20.25 -3.02 22.73
CA ILE A 303 20.74 -1.69 23.08
C ILE A 303 22.13 -1.81 23.69
N GLU A 304 23.07 -1.06 23.15
CA GLU A 304 24.39 -0.87 23.75
C GLU A 304 24.32 0.27 24.78
N GLY A 305 24.66 -0.04 26.01
CA GLY A 305 24.81 0.97 27.07
C GLY A 305 26.01 1.87 26.81
N GLN A 306 25.97 3.11 27.32
CA GLN A 306 27.10 4.03 27.26
C GLN A 306 28.34 3.44 27.94
N PRO A 307 29.56 3.64 27.39
CA PRO A 307 30.78 3.15 28.01
C PRO A 307 31.06 3.80 29.35
N ILE A 308 31.29 3.00 30.36
CA ILE A 308 31.71 3.43 31.69
C ILE A 308 33.21 3.50 31.73
N THR A 309 33.78 4.64 32.10
CA THR A 309 35.21 4.82 32.30
C THR A 309 35.57 4.45 33.74
N VAL A 310 36.38 3.42 33.94
CA VAL A 310 36.85 3.01 35.26
C VAL A 310 38.31 3.40 35.43
N ARG A 311 38.58 4.27 36.39
CA ARG A 311 39.91 4.72 36.77
C ARG A 311 40.38 4.03 38.02
N PHE A 312 41.50 3.35 38.00
CA PHE A 312 42.12 2.71 39.12
C PHE A 312 43.08 3.68 39.83
N LYS A 313 42.75 4.08 41.07
CA LYS A 313 43.64 4.91 41.90
C LYS A 313 44.39 4.05 42.92
N LYS A 314 45.71 4.19 42.99
CA LYS A 314 46.50 3.57 44.05
C LYS A 314 46.14 4.25 45.40
N ARG A 315 45.80 3.47 46.42
CA ARG A 315 45.73 3.99 47.80
C ARG A 315 47.15 3.98 48.31
N TRP A 316 47.62 5.16 48.63
CA TRP A 316 48.89 5.28 49.38
C TRP A 316 48.65 4.75 50.79
N PRO A 317 49.58 3.95 51.38
CA PRO A 317 49.46 3.54 52.76
C PRO A 317 49.36 4.79 53.64
N ALA A 318 48.53 4.71 54.70
CA ALA A 318 48.32 5.83 55.62
C ALA A 318 49.60 6.24 56.37
N TYR A 319 50.64 5.46 56.25
CA TYR A 319 51.94 5.71 56.89
C TYR A 319 53.01 5.93 55.81
N ILE A 320 53.07 7.12 55.29
CA ILE A 320 54.29 7.61 54.60
C ILE A 320 54.92 8.57 55.61
N ASN A 321 56.16 8.23 55.96
CA ASN A 321 57.04 9.17 56.79
C ASN A 321 56.88 10.59 56.23
N PRO A 322 56.61 11.59 57.04
CA PRO A 322 56.38 12.95 56.62
C PRO A 322 57.45 13.54 55.70
N GLN A 323 58.69 13.04 55.76
CA GLN A 323 59.79 13.42 54.89
C GLN A 323 59.70 12.89 53.49
N VAL A 324 58.98 11.76 53.23
CA VAL A 324 58.72 11.20 51.93
C VAL A 324 57.51 11.87 51.24
N ARG A 325 56.60 12.43 52.07
CA ARG A 325 55.42 13.17 51.56
C ARG A 325 55.80 14.48 50.88
N GLN A 326 56.86 15.18 51.40
CA GLN A 326 57.34 16.41 50.80
C GLN A 326 58.01 16.17 49.42
N ARG A 327 58.77 15.07 49.24
CA ARG A 327 59.39 14.75 47.97
C ARG A 327 58.44 14.32 46.86
N ALA A 328 57.27 13.78 47.19
CA ALA A 328 56.26 13.32 46.18
C ALA A 328 55.30 14.47 45.75
N LEU A 329 55.43 15.64 46.30
CA LEU A 329 54.69 16.84 45.91
C LEU A 329 55.56 17.83 45.12
N GLU A 330 56.85 17.56 45.01
CA GLU A 330 57.84 18.38 44.30
C GLU A 330 58.28 17.76 42.92
N ASP A 331 57.85 16.55 42.61
CA ASP A 331 57.92 15.91 41.28
C ASP A 331 56.50 15.82 40.64
#